data_19e7b83a126aaf8d11e17e2f3e551492
#
_entry.id   19e7b83a126aaf8d11e17e2f3e551492
#
_cell.length_a   1.000
_cell.length_b   1.000
_cell.length_c   1.000
_cell.angle_alpha   90.00
_cell.angle_beta   90.00
_cell.angle_gamma   90.00
#
_symmetry.space_group_name_H-M   'P 1'
#
loop_
_entity.id
_entity.type
_entity.pdbx_description
1 polymer ?
#
loop_
_entity_poly.entity_id
_entity_poly.type
_entity_poly.pdbx_seq_one_letter_code
_entity_poly.pdbx_strand_id
1 'polypeptide(L)'
;LDIAFAQNTNISVLMFDIDFFKKFNDTYGHECGDFVLIKVANIIKASVREADVASRYGGEEFTVLLKNTGKEDAMMIGERIRSTVEQYDFVYNGQHLHVTISGGVSVFDIVGNPISSAKNLVNQADMGLYMSKEHGRNRITFFEPNKTVDGDLEADEYYFSKTVQIHL
;
A
#
# COMPACT_ATOMS: atom_id res chain seq x y z
N LEU A 1 -7.36 4.18 -16.39
CA LEU A 1 -7.75 5.60 -16.26
C LEU A 1 -8.72 6.02 -17.36
N ASP A 2 -8.51 5.68 -18.61
CA ASP A 2 -9.38 6.09 -19.74
C ASP A 2 -10.84 5.70 -19.52
N ILE A 3 -11.11 4.53 -18.95
CA ILE A 3 -12.46 4.08 -18.60
C ILE A 3 -13.04 4.92 -17.47
N ALA A 4 -12.25 5.28 -16.46
CA ALA A 4 -12.69 6.12 -15.35
C ALA A 4 -13.00 7.54 -15.81
N PHE A 5 -12.18 8.10 -16.70
CA PHE A 5 -12.45 9.36 -17.37
C PHE A 5 -13.77 9.32 -18.16
N ALA A 6 -13.98 8.26 -18.94
CA ALA A 6 -15.18 8.10 -19.76
C ALA A 6 -16.46 7.89 -18.92
N GLN A 7 -16.34 7.30 -17.74
CA GLN A 7 -17.47 6.97 -16.86
C GLN A 7 -17.67 7.95 -15.70
N ASN A 8 -16.80 8.99 -15.57
CA ASN A 8 -16.82 9.95 -14.47
C ASN A 8 -16.77 9.27 -13.09
N THR A 9 -15.87 8.28 -12.92
CA THR A 9 -15.77 7.47 -11.70
C THR A 9 -14.39 7.62 -11.05
N ASN A 10 -14.35 7.57 -9.72
CA ASN A 10 -13.12 7.59 -8.96
C ASN A 10 -12.38 6.25 -9.05
N ILE A 11 -11.05 6.30 -9.02
CA ILE A 11 -10.20 5.12 -8.85
C ILE A 11 -9.24 5.40 -7.71
N SER A 12 -9.14 4.44 -6.79
CA SER A 12 -8.15 4.50 -5.71
C SER A 12 -7.12 3.40 -5.86
N VAL A 13 -5.87 3.72 -5.52
CA VAL A 13 -4.78 2.76 -5.39
C VAL A 13 -4.29 2.76 -3.95
N LEU A 14 -4.16 1.55 -3.40
CA LEU A 14 -3.52 1.31 -2.12
C LEU A 14 -2.25 0.50 -2.37
N MET A 15 -1.14 0.93 -1.77
CA MET A 15 0.08 0.14 -1.69
C MET A 15 0.35 -0.24 -0.24
N PHE A 16 0.71 -1.50 -0.02
CA PHE A 16 1.03 -2.03 1.30
C PHE A 16 2.40 -2.70 1.27
N ASP A 17 3.04 -2.71 2.42
CA ASP A 17 4.31 -3.39 2.64
C ASP A 17 4.31 -3.99 4.07
N ILE A 18 4.84 -5.21 4.21
CA ILE A 18 4.92 -5.85 5.51
C ILE A 18 6.05 -5.23 6.31
N ASP A 19 5.72 -4.70 7.47
CA ASP A 19 6.67 -3.99 8.32
C ASP A 19 7.80 -4.91 8.80
N PHE A 20 9.05 -4.46 8.60
CA PHE A 20 10.25 -5.17 9.03
C PHE A 20 10.41 -6.60 8.46
N PHE A 21 9.87 -6.88 7.27
CA PHE A 21 9.80 -8.24 6.71
C PHE A 21 11.17 -8.88 6.52
N LYS A 22 12.19 -8.12 6.12
CA LYS A 22 13.58 -8.63 6.06
C LYS A 22 14.04 -9.14 7.42
N LYS A 23 13.87 -8.33 8.49
CA LYS A 23 14.23 -8.74 9.86
C LYS A 23 13.42 -9.95 10.32
N PHE A 24 12.16 -10.03 9.92
CA PHE A 24 11.29 -11.18 10.18
C PHE A 24 11.88 -12.46 9.55
N ASN A 25 12.26 -12.40 8.26
CA ASN A 25 12.89 -13.53 7.57
C ASN A 25 14.25 -13.94 8.21
N ASP A 26 15.06 -12.95 8.60
CA ASP A 26 16.34 -13.20 9.27
C ASP A 26 16.14 -13.91 10.63
N THR A 27 14.99 -13.70 11.28
CA THR A 27 14.68 -14.28 12.59
C THR A 27 13.99 -15.64 12.49
N TYR A 28 13.00 -15.78 11.59
CA TYR A 28 12.10 -16.94 11.53
C TYR A 28 12.29 -17.83 10.30
N GLY A 29 13.16 -17.40 9.37
CA GLY A 29 13.43 -18.10 8.11
C GLY A 29 12.45 -17.76 6.99
N HIS A 30 12.89 -18.00 5.75
CA HIS A 30 12.12 -17.67 4.54
C HIS A 30 10.81 -18.46 4.41
N GLU A 31 10.77 -19.72 4.84
CA GLU A 31 9.53 -20.53 4.80
C GLU A 31 8.44 -19.95 5.70
N CYS A 32 8.81 -19.42 6.86
CA CYS A 32 7.89 -18.70 7.74
C CYS A 32 7.45 -17.37 7.10
N GLY A 33 8.36 -16.67 6.44
CA GLY A 33 8.05 -15.47 5.68
C GLY A 33 7.06 -15.74 4.55
N ASP A 34 7.23 -16.81 3.79
CA ASP A 34 6.29 -17.20 2.72
C ASP A 34 4.91 -17.53 3.29
N PHE A 35 4.83 -18.19 4.44
CA PHE A 35 3.56 -18.40 5.15
C PHE A 35 2.88 -17.06 5.47
N VAL A 36 3.61 -16.08 6.00
CA VAL A 36 3.06 -14.75 6.31
C VAL A 36 2.59 -14.04 5.05
N LEU A 37 3.37 -14.05 3.98
CA LEU A 37 2.99 -13.47 2.68
C LEU A 37 1.67 -14.02 2.14
N ILE A 38 1.49 -15.34 2.20
CA ILE A 38 0.26 -16.00 1.78
C ILE A 38 -0.93 -15.56 2.64
N LYS A 39 -0.75 -15.47 3.96
CA LYS A 39 -1.83 -15.05 4.88
C LYS A 39 -2.21 -13.60 4.66
N VAL A 40 -1.24 -12.69 4.53
CA VAL A 40 -1.49 -11.27 4.23
C VAL A 40 -2.20 -11.11 2.88
N ALA A 41 -1.75 -11.81 1.84
CA ALA A 41 -2.43 -11.82 0.53
C ALA A 41 -3.90 -12.24 0.63
N ASN A 42 -4.19 -13.29 1.41
CA ASN A 42 -5.56 -13.78 1.62
C ASN A 42 -6.41 -12.78 2.40
N ILE A 43 -5.86 -12.11 3.42
CA ILE A 43 -6.55 -11.06 4.17
C ILE A 43 -6.89 -9.89 3.24
N ILE A 44 -5.93 -9.43 2.44
CA ILE A 44 -6.15 -8.35 1.46
C ILE A 44 -7.26 -8.75 0.48
N LYS A 45 -7.16 -9.94 -0.12
CA LYS A 45 -8.16 -10.43 -1.07
C LYS A 45 -9.57 -10.55 -0.47
N ALA A 46 -9.68 -11.00 0.77
CA ALA A 46 -10.97 -11.11 1.48
C ALA A 46 -11.54 -9.75 1.89
N SER A 47 -10.71 -8.71 1.94
CA SER A 47 -11.10 -7.35 2.36
C SER A 47 -11.57 -6.46 1.20
N VAL A 48 -11.50 -6.93 -0.05
CA VAL A 48 -11.90 -6.16 -1.23
C VAL A 48 -13.01 -6.85 -1.99
N ARG A 49 -13.71 -6.13 -2.86
CA ARG A 49 -14.82 -6.64 -3.67
C ARG A 49 -14.27 -7.44 -4.86
N GLU A 50 -15.10 -8.30 -5.44
CA GLU A 50 -14.74 -9.05 -6.67
C GLU A 50 -14.37 -8.14 -7.85
N ALA A 51 -14.98 -6.93 -7.92
CA ALA A 51 -14.69 -5.95 -8.95
C ALA A 51 -13.34 -5.24 -8.77
N ASP A 52 -12.75 -5.29 -7.57
CA ASP A 52 -11.46 -4.70 -7.25
C ASP A 52 -10.32 -5.65 -7.63
N VAL A 53 -9.12 -5.10 -7.80
CA VAL A 53 -7.95 -5.90 -8.16
C VAL A 53 -6.93 -5.83 -7.03
N ALA A 54 -6.60 -6.99 -6.47
CA ALA A 54 -5.50 -7.13 -5.52
C ALA A 54 -4.39 -7.96 -6.15
N SER A 55 -3.14 -7.49 -6.03
CA SER A 55 -1.96 -8.17 -6.55
C SER A 55 -0.76 -8.01 -5.64
N ARG A 56 0.16 -8.97 -5.70
CA ARG A 56 1.49 -8.81 -5.11
C ARG A 56 2.34 -8.03 -6.11
N TYR A 57 2.84 -6.88 -5.71
CA TYR A 57 3.61 -5.97 -6.56
C TYR A 57 5.07 -6.43 -6.68
N GLY A 58 5.65 -6.94 -5.59
CA GLY A 58 7.00 -7.51 -5.54
C GLY A 58 7.41 -7.81 -4.10
N GLY A 59 8.35 -8.72 -3.86
CA GLY A 59 8.86 -9.00 -2.52
C GLY A 59 7.77 -9.13 -1.45
N GLU A 60 7.70 -8.16 -0.55
CA GLU A 60 6.71 -8.01 0.52
C GLU A 60 5.63 -6.95 0.24
N GLU A 61 5.57 -6.42 -0.99
CA GLU A 61 4.68 -5.34 -1.39
C GLU A 61 3.42 -5.85 -2.08
N PHE A 62 2.29 -5.25 -1.74
CA PHE A 62 0.97 -5.55 -2.31
C PHE A 62 0.31 -4.27 -2.82
N THR A 63 -0.43 -4.41 -3.92
CA THR A 63 -1.20 -3.30 -4.50
C THR A 63 -2.66 -3.68 -4.62
N VAL A 64 -3.53 -2.74 -4.28
CA VAL A 64 -4.98 -2.87 -4.45
C VAL A 64 -5.48 -1.71 -5.30
N LEU A 65 -6.23 -2.02 -6.34
CA LEU A 65 -6.95 -1.05 -7.15
C LEU A 65 -8.43 -1.18 -6.86
N LEU A 66 -9.00 -0.10 -6.32
CA LEU A 66 -10.40 0.00 -5.97
C LEU A 66 -11.14 0.79 -7.05
N LYS A 67 -12.15 0.18 -7.65
CA LYS A 67 -12.98 0.81 -8.66
C LYS A 67 -14.11 1.60 -8.00
N ASN A 68 -14.41 2.76 -8.57
CA ASN A 68 -15.53 3.60 -8.12
C ASN A 68 -15.49 3.88 -6.61
N THR A 69 -14.30 4.23 -6.09
CA THR A 69 -14.02 4.39 -4.67
C THR A 69 -13.29 5.71 -4.45
N GLY A 70 -13.84 6.57 -3.61
CA GLY A 70 -13.25 7.85 -3.21
C GLY A 70 -12.31 7.72 -2.00
N LYS A 71 -11.80 8.87 -1.54
CA LYS A 71 -10.78 8.96 -0.48
C LYS A 71 -11.23 8.30 0.83
N GLU A 72 -12.41 8.65 1.32
CA GLU A 72 -12.92 8.19 2.61
C GLU A 72 -13.06 6.67 2.64
N ASP A 73 -13.69 6.11 1.60
CA ASP A 73 -13.88 4.67 1.47
C ASP A 73 -12.54 3.93 1.28
N ALA A 74 -11.63 4.50 0.48
CA ALA A 74 -10.31 3.91 0.28
C ALA A 74 -9.49 3.87 1.58
N MET A 75 -9.51 4.94 2.37
CA MET A 75 -8.87 5.00 3.69
C MET A 75 -9.50 3.98 4.65
N MET A 76 -10.83 3.87 4.67
CA MET A 76 -11.53 2.90 5.50
C MET A 76 -11.19 1.45 5.12
N ILE A 77 -11.09 1.15 3.82
CA ILE A 77 -10.68 -0.18 3.34
C ILE A 77 -9.23 -0.46 3.72
N GLY A 78 -8.34 0.52 3.54
CA GLY A 78 -6.93 0.42 3.93
C GLY A 78 -6.76 0.12 5.41
N GLU A 79 -7.44 0.88 6.27
CA GLU A 79 -7.38 0.68 7.73
C GLU A 79 -7.99 -0.65 8.17
N ARG A 80 -9.06 -1.11 7.51
CA ARG A 80 -9.63 -2.44 7.76
C ARG A 80 -8.62 -3.55 7.44
N ILE A 81 -7.92 -3.46 6.30
CA ILE A 81 -6.87 -4.42 5.93
C ILE A 81 -5.76 -4.39 6.97
N ARG A 82 -5.24 -3.21 7.31
CA ARG A 82 -4.18 -3.02 8.29
C ARG A 82 -4.54 -3.63 9.64
N SER A 83 -5.70 -3.25 10.18
CA SER A 83 -6.14 -3.72 11.51
C SER A 83 -6.43 -5.23 11.51
N THR A 84 -6.92 -5.78 10.40
CA THR A 84 -7.14 -7.23 10.27
C THR A 84 -5.81 -7.98 10.30
N VAL A 85 -4.76 -7.47 9.61
CA VAL A 85 -3.43 -8.07 9.66
C VAL A 85 -2.84 -7.99 11.07
N GLU A 86 -2.91 -6.83 11.71
CA GLU A 86 -2.40 -6.62 13.08
C GLU A 86 -3.05 -7.55 14.10
N GLN A 87 -4.36 -7.82 13.96
CA GLN A 87 -5.13 -8.66 14.88
C GLN A 87 -5.11 -10.15 14.51
N TYR A 88 -4.57 -10.50 13.34
CA TYR A 88 -4.55 -11.88 12.89
C TYR A 88 -3.53 -12.70 13.70
N ASP A 89 -3.95 -13.84 14.21
CA ASP A 89 -3.07 -14.77 14.93
C ASP A 89 -2.29 -15.63 13.93
N PHE A 90 -1.07 -15.17 13.60
CA PHE A 90 -0.17 -15.91 12.72
C PHE A 90 0.49 -17.04 13.50
N VAL A 91 -0.02 -18.27 13.39
CA VAL A 91 0.56 -19.45 14.04
C VAL A 91 1.37 -20.27 13.03
N TYR A 92 2.67 -20.36 13.24
CA TYR A 92 3.60 -21.16 12.43
C TYR A 92 4.39 -22.11 13.32
N ASN A 93 4.29 -23.41 13.05
CA ASN A 93 4.93 -24.47 13.86
C ASN A 93 4.66 -24.36 15.38
N GLY A 94 3.43 -23.94 15.74
CA GLY A 94 3.02 -23.76 17.12
C GLY A 94 3.48 -22.45 17.78
N GLN A 95 4.19 -21.59 17.05
CA GLN A 95 4.63 -20.27 17.51
C GLN A 95 3.66 -19.19 17.04
N HIS A 96 3.21 -18.33 17.95
CA HIS A 96 2.44 -17.14 17.66
C HIS A 96 3.35 -15.99 17.22
N LEU A 97 3.05 -15.39 16.08
CA LEU A 97 3.85 -14.34 15.46
C LEU A 97 3.04 -13.07 15.34
N HIS A 98 3.66 -11.93 15.53
CA HIS A 98 3.05 -10.62 15.34
C HIS A 98 3.56 -9.99 14.05
N VAL A 99 2.63 -9.59 13.18
CA VAL A 99 2.92 -8.97 11.88
C VAL A 99 2.07 -7.72 11.75
N THR A 100 2.68 -6.63 11.27
CA THR A 100 1.98 -5.40 10.88
C THR A 100 2.28 -5.04 9.43
N ILE A 101 1.44 -4.21 8.85
CA ILE A 101 1.65 -3.64 7.53
C ILE A 101 1.51 -2.13 7.58
N SER A 102 2.28 -1.46 6.75
CA SER A 102 2.09 -0.04 6.42
C SER A 102 1.44 0.08 5.05
N GLY A 103 0.67 1.14 4.84
CA GLY A 103 0.05 1.38 3.55
C GLY A 103 -0.02 2.85 3.17
N GLY A 104 -0.07 3.10 1.86
CA GLY A 104 -0.31 4.39 1.28
C GLY A 104 -1.52 4.36 0.35
N VAL A 105 -2.24 5.45 0.29
CA VAL A 105 -3.47 5.61 -0.49
C VAL A 105 -3.35 6.81 -1.40
N SER A 106 -3.76 6.64 -2.65
CA SER A 106 -3.97 7.71 -3.62
C SER A 106 -5.32 7.57 -4.31
N VAL A 107 -5.88 8.68 -4.76
CA VAL A 107 -7.18 8.70 -5.42
C VAL A 107 -7.09 9.54 -6.68
N PHE A 108 -7.53 8.97 -7.79
CA PHE A 108 -7.91 9.72 -8.97
C PHE A 108 -9.32 10.23 -8.78
N ASP A 109 -9.46 11.55 -8.72
CA ASP A 109 -10.72 12.26 -8.69
C ASP A 109 -10.71 13.30 -9.82
N ILE A 110 -11.69 13.24 -10.71
CA ILE A 110 -11.77 14.11 -11.87
C ILE A 110 -11.84 15.59 -11.47
N VAL A 111 -12.44 15.88 -10.34
CA VAL A 111 -12.69 17.27 -9.88
C VAL A 111 -11.56 17.76 -8.97
N GLY A 112 -11.07 16.91 -8.07
CA GLY A 112 -10.14 17.32 -7.00
C GLY A 112 -8.67 16.99 -7.25
N ASN A 113 -8.38 15.90 -7.95
CA ASN A 113 -7.02 15.45 -8.22
C ASN A 113 -6.93 14.84 -9.63
N PRO A 114 -6.89 15.64 -10.68
CA PRO A 114 -6.74 15.17 -12.05
C PRO A 114 -5.32 14.62 -12.26
N ILE A 115 -5.14 13.34 -11.96
CA ILE A 115 -3.87 12.64 -12.14
C ILE A 115 -3.62 12.42 -13.63
N SER A 116 -2.46 12.82 -14.11
CA SER A 116 -2.09 12.78 -15.53
C SER A 116 -1.85 11.37 -16.07
N SER A 117 -1.64 10.37 -15.21
CA SER A 117 -1.38 8.99 -15.65
C SER A 117 -1.58 7.95 -14.53
N ALA A 118 -1.80 6.68 -14.93
CA ALA A 118 -1.85 5.55 -13.99
C ALA A 118 -0.54 5.41 -13.18
N LYS A 119 0.60 5.73 -13.79
CA LYS A 119 1.90 5.73 -13.13
C LYS A 119 1.94 6.72 -11.97
N ASN A 120 1.43 7.94 -12.18
CA ASN A 120 1.38 8.97 -11.13
C ASN A 120 0.47 8.56 -9.98
N LEU A 121 -0.64 7.87 -10.25
CA LEU A 121 -1.54 7.36 -9.21
C LEU A 121 -0.83 6.32 -8.32
N VAL A 122 -0.12 5.38 -8.93
CA VAL A 122 0.69 4.39 -8.19
C VAL A 122 1.82 5.06 -7.41
N ASN A 123 2.51 6.02 -8.02
CA ASN A 123 3.58 6.78 -7.37
C ASN A 123 3.07 7.53 -6.13
N GLN A 124 1.91 8.16 -6.21
CA GLN A 124 1.31 8.84 -5.05
C GLN A 124 0.96 7.88 -3.92
N ALA A 125 0.47 6.67 -4.23
CA ALA A 125 0.24 5.64 -3.21
C ALA A 125 1.57 5.18 -2.58
N ASP A 126 2.65 5.03 -3.37
CA ASP A 126 3.98 4.70 -2.87
C ASP A 126 4.53 5.79 -1.93
N MET A 127 4.30 7.08 -2.25
CA MET A 127 4.65 8.19 -1.35
C MET A 127 3.87 8.12 -0.02
N GLY A 128 2.58 7.81 -0.06
CA GLY A 128 1.79 7.58 1.15
C GLY A 128 2.34 6.42 2.00
N LEU A 129 2.76 5.32 1.35
CA LEU A 129 3.41 4.19 2.01
C LEU A 129 4.75 4.59 2.66
N TYR A 130 5.57 5.35 1.94
CA TYR A 130 6.81 5.88 2.50
C TYR A 130 6.54 6.72 3.75
N MET A 131 5.58 7.66 3.70
CA MET A 131 5.19 8.47 4.86
C MET A 131 4.71 7.60 6.03
N SER A 132 3.96 6.54 5.78
CA SER A 132 3.53 5.58 6.81
C SER A 132 4.73 4.94 7.51
N LYS A 133 5.74 4.52 6.74
CA LYS A 133 6.97 3.92 7.26
C LYS A 133 7.79 4.91 8.11
N GLU A 134 7.94 6.15 7.65
CA GLU A 134 8.67 7.21 8.39
C GLU A 134 7.97 7.62 9.69
N HIS A 135 6.64 7.67 9.70
CA HIS A 135 5.88 8.07 10.88
C HIS A 135 5.62 6.93 11.89
N GLY A 136 6.39 5.84 11.83
CA GLY A 136 6.37 4.78 12.85
C GLY A 136 5.64 3.50 12.43
N ARG A 137 5.34 3.34 11.14
CA ARG A 137 4.74 2.12 10.57
C ARG A 137 3.33 1.78 11.10
N ASN A 138 2.82 0.61 10.77
CA ASN A 138 1.52 0.08 11.20
C ASN A 138 0.39 1.13 11.06
N ARG A 139 0.30 1.76 9.90
CA ARG A 139 -0.67 2.82 9.58
C ARG A 139 -0.95 2.95 8.11
N ILE A 140 -2.01 3.68 7.80
CA ILE A 140 -2.39 4.05 6.43
C ILE A 140 -2.26 5.56 6.30
N THR A 141 -1.59 6.03 5.25
CA THR A 141 -1.43 7.45 4.94
C THR A 141 -2.00 7.74 3.56
N PHE A 142 -2.86 8.75 3.47
CA PHE A 142 -3.29 9.32 2.21
C PHE A 142 -2.25 10.34 1.75
N PHE A 143 -1.80 10.24 0.50
CA PHE A 143 -0.91 11.23 -0.08
C PHE A 143 -1.70 12.42 -0.63
N GLU A 144 -1.42 13.62 -0.13
CA GLU A 144 -1.97 14.89 -0.63
C GLU A 144 -0.90 15.63 -1.43
N PRO A 145 -1.01 15.71 -2.77
CA PRO A 145 0.04 16.27 -3.63
C PRO A 145 0.44 17.72 -3.33
N ASN A 146 -0.40 18.46 -2.61
CA ASN A 146 -0.20 19.89 -2.29
C ASN A 146 0.21 20.14 -0.83
N LYS A 147 0.40 19.10 -0.03
CA LYS A 147 1.04 19.23 1.30
C LYS A 147 2.51 18.94 1.14
N THR A 148 3.35 19.96 1.31
CA THR A 148 4.77 19.78 1.60
C THR A 148 4.90 18.86 2.80
N VAL A 149 5.62 17.76 2.62
CA VAL A 149 6.05 16.92 3.75
C VAL A 149 6.89 17.85 4.63
N ASP A 150 6.46 18.10 5.86
CA ASP A 150 7.24 18.88 6.82
C ASP A 150 8.59 18.17 7.01
N GLY A 151 9.66 18.78 6.48
CA GLY A 151 11.05 18.36 6.63
C GLY A 151 11.60 17.51 5.46
N ASP A 152 12.14 18.19 4.44
CA ASP A 152 13.34 17.81 3.71
C ASP A 152 13.34 16.72 2.64
N LEU A 153 12.23 16.34 2.00
CA LEU A 153 12.35 15.70 0.68
C LEU A 153 11.23 16.19 -0.24
N GLU A 154 11.58 16.97 -1.24
CA GLU A 154 10.70 17.22 -2.38
C GLU A 154 10.39 15.87 -3.06
N ALA A 155 9.16 15.69 -3.54
CA ALA A 155 8.74 14.47 -4.22
C ALA A 155 9.73 14.05 -5.34
N ASP A 156 10.38 15.00 -5.96
CA ASP A 156 11.39 14.79 -6.99
C ASP A 156 12.68 14.10 -6.48
N GLU A 157 13.14 14.38 -5.26
CA GLU A 157 14.32 13.73 -4.68
C GLU A 157 14.05 12.26 -4.32
N TYR A 158 12.85 11.94 -3.84
CA TYR A 158 12.45 10.57 -3.58
C TYR A 158 12.45 9.71 -4.84
N TYR A 159 11.89 10.25 -5.96
CA TYR A 159 11.90 9.54 -7.25
C TYR A 159 13.31 9.38 -7.80
N PHE A 160 14.16 10.37 -7.63
CA PHE A 160 15.54 10.30 -8.10
C PHE A 160 16.33 9.21 -7.38
N SER A 161 16.15 9.07 -6.07
CA SER A 161 16.83 8.04 -5.26
C SER A 161 16.38 6.61 -5.62
N LYS A 162 15.08 6.38 -5.85
CA LYS A 162 14.56 5.06 -6.28
C LYS A 162 14.96 4.70 -7.72
N THR A 163 14.99 5.66 -8.63
CA THR A 163 15.35 5.42 -10.04
C THR A 163 16.84 5.04 -10.17
N VAL A 164 17.71 5.56 -9.31
CA VAL A 164 19.14 5.22 -9.30
C VAL A 164 19.39 3.81 -8.75
N GLN A 165 18.55 3.30 -7.85
CA GLN A 165 18.67 1.93 -7.31
C GLN A 165 18.24 0.82 -8.28
N ILE A 166 17.50 1.13 -9.35
CA ILE A 166 17.06 0.16 -10.36
C ILE A 166 18.12 -0.06 -11.46
N HIS A 167 19.18 0.74 -11.51
CA HIS A 167 20.21 0.72 -12.56
C HIS A 167 21.61 0.31 -12.08
N LEU A 168 21.75 -0.22 -10.87
CA LEU A 168 22.96 -0.86 -10.32
C LEU A 168 22.67 -2.28 -9.85
#